data_4ce9469e0be2c2f63223a401a917e9a8
#
_entry.id   4ce9469e0be2c2f63223a401a917e9a8
#
_cell.length_a   1.000
_cell.length_b   1.000
_cell.length_c   1.000
_cell.angle_alpha   90.00
_cell.angle_beta   90.00
_cell.angle_gamma   90.00
#
_symmetry.space_group_name_H-M   'P 1'
#
loop_
_entity.id
_entity.type
_entity.pdbx_description
1 polymer ?
#
loop_
_entity_poly.entity_id
_entity_poly.type
_entity_poly.pdbx_seq_one_letter_code
_entity_poly.pdbx_strand_id
1 'polypeptide(L)'
;MKNVYASKKRPPSGSFPNGTILVKEAVRPGKDFIGLIAIMRKERGLDQAHNDWRFVEYTRGSVGARFAETASGSVCWSCHIGAQETDYVWIYTLGLGR
;
A
#
# COMPACT_ATOMS: atom_id res chain seq x y z
N MET A 1 13.92 -5.32 -5.76
CA MET A 1 13.57 -3.96 -6.19
C MET A 1 12.12 -3.67 -5.81
N LYS A 2 11.88 -2.44 -5.40
CA LYS A 2 10.57 -2.02 -4.94
C LYS A 2 10.33 -0.56 -5.38
N ASN A 3 9.20 -0.29 -6.02
CA ASN A 3 8.78 1.06 -6.38
C ASN A 3 7.48 1.39 -5.66
N VAL A 4 7.39 2.60 -5.12
CA VAL A 4 6.21 3.06 -4.42
C VAL A 4 5.79 4.42 -4.98
N TYR A 5 4.51 4.53 -5.30
CA TYR A 5 3.91 5.73 -5.90
C TYR A 5 2.79 6.24 -5.01
N ALA A 6 2.65 7.55 -4.93
CA ALA A 6 1.57 8.17 -4.16
C ALA A 6 0.90 9.25 -5.01
N SER A 7 -0.44 9.25 -5.05
CA SER A 7 -1.20 10.25 -5.79
C SER A 7 -1.29 11.58 -5.06
N LYS A 8 -1.11 11.58 -3.73
CA LYS A 8 -1.15 12.80 -2.90
C LYS A 8 -0.12 12.70 -1.81
N LYS A 9 0.36 13.85 -1.34
CA LYS A 9 1.32 13.91 -0.23
C LYS A 9 0.60 13.89 1.11
N ARG A 10 1.22 13.29 2.09
CA ARG A 10 0.78 13.38 3.47
C ARG A 10 1.25 14.73 4.04
N PRO A 11 0.40 15.47 4.78
CA PRO A 11 0.84 16.65 5.52
C PRO A 11 1.95 16.30 6.52
N PRO A 12 2.75 17.27 6.98
CA PRO A 12 3.78 17.01 7.99
C PRO A 12 3.27 16.29 9.24
N SER A 13 2.00 16.51 9.59
CA SER A 13 1.33 15.77 10.66
C SER A 13 -0.06 15.39 10.18
N GLY A 14 -0.57 14.25 10.69
CA GLY A 14 -1.90 13.78 10.36
C GLY A 14 -1.95 12.77 9.26
N SER A 15 -3.11 12.63 8.65
CA SER A 15 -3.42 11.57 7.70
C SER A 15 -3.29 12.02 6.25
N PHE A 16 -3.10 11.04 5.36
CA PHE A 16 -3.23 11.30 3.93
C PHE A 16 -4.66 11.78 3.62
N PRO A 17 -4.81 12.68 2.64
CA PRO A 17 -6.13 13.17 2.25
C PRO A 17 -7.02 12.04 1.71
N ASN A 18 -8.33 12.21 1.86
CA ASN A 18 -9.30 11.31 1.22
C ASN A 18 -9.03 11.25 -0.29
N GLY A 19 -9.18 10.06 -0.86
CA GLY A 19 -8.91 9.84 -2.29
C GLY A 19 -7.45 9.54 -2.62
N THR A 20 -6.55 9.55 -1.63
CA THR A 20 -5.15 9.17 -1.85
C THR A 20 -5.05 7.72 -2.30
N ILE A 21 -4.22 7.46 -3.30
CA ILE A 21 -3.92 6.11 -3.77
C ILE A 21 -2.42 5.92 -3.67
N LEU A 22 -2.01 4.85 -2.98
CA LEU A 22 -0.62 4.43 -2.90
C LEU A 22 -0.50 3.09 -3.63
N VAL A 23 0.52 2.97 -4.46
CA VAL A 23 0.78 1.74 -5.21
C VAL A 23 2.22 1.32 -4.97
N LYS A 24 2.41 0.07 -4.59
CA LYS A 24 3.73 -0.54 -4.45
C LYS A 24 3.86 -1.65 -5.48
N GLU A 25 4.96 -1.60 -6.24
CA GLU A 25 5.35 -2.68 -7.14
C GLU A 25 6.59 -3.35 -6.56
N ALA A 26 6.66 -4.67 -6.60
CA ALA A 26 7.82 -5.38 -6.09
C ALA A 26 8.17 -6.59 -6.93
N VAL A 27 9.48 -6.83 -7.03
CA VAL A 27 10.04 -8.08 -7.52
C VAL A 27 10.14 -9.02 -6.33
N ARG A 28 9.53 -10.20 -6.44
CA ARG A 28 9.54 -11.19 -5.35
C ARG A 28 10.88 -11.93 -5.31
N PRO A 29 11.27 -12.47 -4.14
CA PRO A 29 12.53 -13.20 -4.02
C PRO A 29 12.67 -14.30 -5.08
N GLY A 30 13.84 -14.37 -5.72
CA GLY A 30 14.13 -15.36 -6.74
C GLY A 30 13.54 -15.06 -8.12
N LYS A 31 12.90 -13.91 -8.29
CA LYS A 31 12.29 -13.51 -9.57
C LYS A 31 12.97 -12.27 -10.13
N ASP A 32 12.76 -12.00 -11.42
CA ASP A 32 13.32 -10.86 -12.13
C ASP A 32 12.24 -10.00 -12.81
N PHE A 33 11.00 -10.15 -12.36
CA PHE A 33 9.86 -9.39 -12.90
C PHE A 33 8.98 -8.91 -11.75
N ILE A 34 8.17 -7.87 -12.01
CA ILE A 34 7.21 -7.37 -11.04
C ILE A 34 6.13 -8.44 -10.84
N GLY A 35 6.12 -9.08 -9.68
CA GLY A 35 5.18 -10.14 -9.34
C GLY A 35 4.18 -9.77 -8.26
N LEU A 36 4.31 -8.58 -7.66
CA LEU A 36 3.43 -8.11 -6.61
C LEU A 36 3.06 -6.66 -6.83
N ILE A 37 1.77 -6.35 -6.71
CA ILE A 37 1.26 -4.97 -6.67
C ILE A 37 0.37 -4.87 -5.44
N ALA A 38 0.68 -3.94 -4.54
CA ALA A 38 -0.14 -3.65 -3.38
C ALA A 38 -0.71 -2.24 -3.50
N ILE A 39 -1.99 -2.09 -3.24
CA ILE A 39 -2.70 -0.82 -3.36
C ILE A 39 -3.33 -0.47 -2.02
N MET A 40 -3.10 0.78 -1.58
CA MET A 40 -3.83 1.38 -0.47
C MET A 40 -4.63 2.56 -1.04
N ARG A 41 -5.91 2.57 -0.77
CA ARG A 41 -6.80 3.65 -1.23
C ARG A 41 -7.54 4.23 -0.04
N LYS A 42 -7.44 5.55 0.15
CA LYS A 42 -8.13 6.25 1.23
C LYS A 42 -9.55 6.54 0.79
N GLU A 43 -10.53 5.91 1.45
CA GLU A 43 -11.96 6.06 1.14
C GLU A 43 -12.70 6.46 2.41
N ARG A 44 -13.13 7.72 2.48
CA ARG A 44 -13.78 8.28 3.68
C ARG A 44 -14.97 7.41 4.12
N GLY A 45 -14.96 7.05 5.40
CA GLY A 45 -16.06 6.27 6.00
C GLY A 45 -15.95 4.77 5.78
N LEU A 46 -14.94 4.29 5.06
CA LEU A 46 -14.80 2.86 4.78
C LEU A 46 -14.47 2.06 6.04
N ASP A 47 -13.48 2.53 6.81
CA ASP A 47 -12.98 1.79 7.96
C ASP A 47 -12.27 2.78 8.92
N GLN A 48 -13.04 3.45 9.74
CA GLN A 48 -12.50 4.48 10.63
C GLN A 48 -11.47 3.93 11.63
N ALA A 49 -11.62 2.67 12.01
CA ALA A 49 -10.68 2.03 12.93
C ALA A 49 -9.27 1.89 12.33
N HIS A 50 -9.16 1.92 11.02
CA HIS A 50 -7.89 1.80 10.30
C HIS A 50 -7.70 2.97 9.33
N ASN A 51 -8.16 4.16 9.73
CA ASN A 51 -8.01 5.42 9.01
C ASN A 51 -8.55 5.40 7.59
N ASP A 52 -9.62 4.62 7.36
CA ASP A 52 -10.32 4.55 6.08
C ASP A 52 -9.49 4.02 4.92
N TRP A 53 -8.44 3.27 5.20
CA TRP A 53 -7.65 2.63 4.15
C TRP A 53 -8.31 1.36 3.65
N ARG A 54 -8.45 1.25 2.32
CA ARG A 54 -8.72 -0.02 1.65
C ARG A 54 -7.38 -0.60 1.22
N PHE A 55 -7.09 -1.83 1.66
CA PHE A 55 -5.85 -2.53 1.35
C PHE A 55 -6.14 -3.70 0.43
N VAL A 56 -5.44 -3.78 -0.69
CA VAL A 56 -5.56 -4.92 -1.61
C VAL A 56 -4.18 -5.25 -2.15
N GLU A 57 -3.88 -6.55 -2.22
CA GLU A 57 -2.64 -7.06 -2.77
C GLU A 57 -2.93 -8.01 -3.92
N TYR A 58 -2.18 -7.85 -5.00
CA TYR A 58 -2.27 -8.69 -6.18
C TYR A 58 -0.93 -9.33 -6.47
N THR A 59 -0.93 -10.59 -6.89
CA THR A 59 0.30 -11.28 -7.29
C THR A 59 0.12 -12.02 -8.60
N ARG A 60 1.24 -12.35 -9.23
CA ARG A 60 1.27 -13.23 -10.41
C ARG A 60 2.55 -14.07 -10.36
N GLY A 61 2.51 -15.22 -11.03
CA GLY A 61 3.63 -16.16 -11.02
C GLY A 61 4.58 -16.04 -12.21
N SER A 62 4.20 -15.28 -13.25
CA SER A 62 5.04 -15.13 -14.44
C SER A 62 4.73 -13.80 -15.13
N VAL A 63 5.63 -13.39 -16.02
CA VAL A 63 5.52 -12.13 -16.77
C VAL A 63 4.22 -12.05 -17.57
N GLY A 64 3.81 -13.14 -18.20
CA GLY A 64 2.61 -13.15 -19.05
C GLY A 64 1.32 -13.42 -18.28
N ALA A 65 1.39 -13.72 -17.01
CA ALA A 65 0.20 -14.04 -16.22
C ALA A 65 -0.54 -12.78 -15.80
N ARG A 66 -1.83 -12.90 -15.57
CA ARG A 66 -2.64 -11.83 -14.99
C ARG A 66 -2.37 -11.76 -13.50
N PHE A 67 -2.42 -10.53 -12.95
CA PHE A 67 -2.43 -10.35 -11.52
C PHE A 67 -3.77 -10.81 -10.96
N ALA A 68 -3.73 -11.51 -9.82
CA ALA A 68 -4.92 -11.95 -9.10
C ALA A 68 -4.84 -11.45 -7.68
N GLU A 69 -5.98 -11.08 -7.11
CA GLU A 69 -6.06 -10.64 -5.72
C GLU A 69 -5.67 -11.81 -4.80
N THR A 70 -4.70 -11.57 -3.91
CA THR A 70 -4.21 -12.60 -2.99
C THR A 70 -4.36 -12.20 -1.53
N ALA A 71 -4.60 -10.94 -1.23
CA ALA A 71 -4.81 -10.47 0.13
C ALA A 71 -5.58 -9.15 0.13
N SER A 72 -6.37 -8.93 1.17
CA SER A 72 -7.08 -7.66 1.35
C SER A 72 -7.47 -7.49 2.82
N GLY A 73 -7.89 -6.27 3.18
CA GLY A 73 -8.41 -5.97 4.51
C GLY A 73 -7.44 -6.31 5.63
N SER A 74 -7.88 -7.13 6.58
CA SER A 74 -7.14 -7.42 7.80
C SER A 74 -5.79 -8.11 7.56
N VAL A 75 -5.66 -8.85 6.46
CA VAL A 75 -4.37 -9.46 6.11
C VAL A 75 -3.31 -8.39 5.86
N CYS A 76 -3.72 -7.26 5.30
CA CYS A 76 -2.82 -6.16 4.99
C CYS A 76 -2.63 -5.22 6.18
N TRP A 77 -3.73 -4.72 6.78
CA TRP A 77 -3.59 -3.71 7.84
C TRP A 77 -3.00 -4.29 9.13
N SER A 78 -3.13 -5.59 9.37
CA SER A 78 -2.54 -6.18 10.57
C SER A 78 -1.00 -6.01 10.60
N CYS A 79 -0.36 -5.98 9.44
CA CYS A 79 1.06 -5.65 9.33
C CYS A 79 1.29 -4.14 9.39
N HIS A 80 0.44 -3.37 8.69
CA HIS A 80 0.58 -1.91 8.61
C HIS A 80 0.26 -1.20 9.91
N ILE A 81 -0.36 -1.85 10.88
CA ILE A 81 -0.67 -1.24 12.16
C ILE A 81 0.60 -0.78 12.90
N GLY A 82 1.74 -1.37 12.60
CA GLY A 82 3.02 -0.91 13.13
C GLY A 82 3.41 0.49 12.67
N ALA A 83 2.77 1.01 11.61
CA ALA A 83 2.98 2.36 11.10
C ALA A 83 1.75 3.25 11.35
N GLN A 84 0.93 2.93 12.36
CA GLN A 84 -0.32 3.65 12.64
C GLN A 84 -0.11 5.15 12.85
N GLU A 85 0.98 5.55 13.48
CA GLU A 85 1.29 6.96 13.75
C GLU A 85 1.55 7.76 12.47
N THR A 86 1.92 7.10 11.40
CA THR A 86 2.14 7.71 10.08
C THR A 86 1.06 7.29 9.09
N ASP A 87 -0.17 7.15 9.58
CA ASP A 87 -1.35 6.82 8.80
C ASP A 87 -1.21 5.48 8.07
N TYR A 88 -0.67 4.46 8.77
CA TYR A 88 -0.51 3.09 8.24
C TYR A 88 0.47 2.97 7.07
N VAL A 89 1.27 4.00 6.82
CA VAL A 89 2.25 3.99 5.73
C VAL A 89 3.65 4.05 6.31
N TRP A 90 4.51 3.13 5.89
CA TRP A 90 5.92 3.15 6.25
C TRP A 90 6.59 4.27 5.48
N ILE A 91 6.62 5.48 6.06
CA ILE A 91 7.00 6.71 5.34
C ILE A 91 8.42 6.68 4.77
N TYR A 92 9.31 5.95 5.39
CA TYR A 92 10.67 5.85 4.87
C TYR A 92 10.72 5.10 3.51
N THR A 93 9.74 4.24 3.22
CA THR A 93 9.68 3.56 1.93
C THR A 93 9.22 4.49 0.82
N LEU A 94 8.51 5.55 1.18
CA LEU A 94 8.03 6.57 0.25
C LEU A 94 8.94 7.79 0.19
N GLY A 95 9.87 7.93 1.12
CA GLY A 95 10.67 9.14 1.25
C GLY A 95 9.88 10.35 1.73
N LEU A 96 8.70 10.16 2.29
CA LEU A 96 7.79 11.25 2.66
C LEU A 96 8.00 11.82 4.06
N GLY A 97 8.82 11.23 4.87
CA GLY A 97 9.06 11.66 6.24
C GLY A 97 10.33 12.46 6.42
N ARG A 98 10.95 12.89 5.36
CA ARG A 98 12.25 13.54 5.39
C ARG A 98 12.16 15.05 5.39
#